data_b39ee8975684adea7bb4851a603fe2e7
#
_entry.id   b39ee8975684adea7bb4851a603fe2e7
#
_cell.length_a   1.000
_cell.length_b   1.000
_cell.length_c   1.000
_cell.angle_alpha   90.00
_cell.angle_beta   90.00
_cell.angle_gamma   90.00
#
_symmetry.space_group_name_H-M   'P 1'
#
loop_
_entity.id
_entity.type
_entity.pdbx_description
1 polymer ?
#
loop_
_entity_poly.entity_id
_entity_poly.type
_entity_poly.pdbx_seq_one_letter_code
_entity_poly.pdbx_strand_id
1 'polypeptide(L)'
;MAAVRLGNSFLDAPAMGQKVLVIVPHEDDEINVAGSVMYSYVQKGADVYCAFTTNGDYSFWAHTRMHEAWRSLQTLGVQHVVFLGYGDTSNHYPGGHWFYSPEKAVTAPSGHHETYGCDNFPDYAFAKRGIHRPYCRKSMKTDLKDLIEDIQADIIFAVDNDVHADHRATSLLFEEALGELLCRPGNTYHPMVFKGFAYCTSFGAPKDFYADNIKSVPKPPVCEDNLIDISLYEWNRRVRFPVFPACRGFYLRRNVLYQALFQHASQSAALHAVRIANGDAVFWQRRTDNL
;
A
#
# COMPACT_ATOMS: atom_id res chain seq x y z
N MET A 1 -20.38 16.05 4.48
CA MET A 1 -20.56 15.70 3.05
C MET A 1 -20.83 14.19 2.98
N ALA A 2 -21.65 13.74 2.07
CA ALA A 2 -21.87 12.30 1.90
C ALA A 2 -20.61 11.66 1.29
N ALA A 3 -20.37 10.37 1.61
CA ALA A 3 -19.29 9.61 0.98
C ALA A 3 -19.39 9.69 -0.55
N VAL A 4 -18.26 9.92 -1.20
CA VAL A 4 -18.19 9.97 -2.66
C VAL A 4 -17.94 8.54 -3.18
N ARG A 5 -18.94 7.99 -3.91
CA ARG A 5 -18.75 6.76 -4.67
C ARG A 5 -18.54 7.13 -6.14
N LEU A 6 -17.45 6.65 -6.72
CA LEU A 6 -17.24 6.78 -8.15
C LEU A 6 -18.30 5.96 -8.90
N GLY A 7 -18.84 6.52 -9.98
CA GLY A 7 -19.81 5.81 -10.81
C GLY A 7 -19.21 4.58 -11.52
N ASN A 8 -20.06 3.69 -12.00
CA ASN A 8 -19.59 2.53 -12.79
C ASN A 8 -18.84 2.97 -14.07
N SER A 9 -19.08 4.16 -14.57
CA SER A 9 -18.29 4.79 -15.63
C SER A 9 -16.79 4.85 -15.33
N PHE A 10 -16.40 4.83 -14.05
CA PHE A 10 -15.00 4.69 -13.67
C PHE A 10 -14.36 3.41 -14.22
N LEU A 11 -15.09 2.29 -14.24
CA LEU A 11 -14.58 1.01 -14.74
C LEU A 11 -14.38 1.02 -16.25
N ASP A 12 -15.22 1.77 -16.96
CA ASP A 12 -15.23 1.82 -18.44
C ASP A 12 -14.29 2.92 -19.00
N ALA A 13 -13.94 3.91 -18.18
CA ALA A 13 -13.09 5.00 -18.63
C ALA A 13 -11.65 4.51 -18.86
N PRO A 14 -11.08 4.70 -20.07
CA PRO A 14 -9.68 4.35 -20.33
C PRO A 14 -8.74 5.18 -19.46
N ALA A 15 -7.60 4.60 -19.12
CA ALA A 15 -6.55 5.24 -18.32
C ALA A 15 -5.17 5.11 -19.00
N MET A 16 -5.16 5.00 -20.32
CA MET A 16 -3.94 4.87 -21.11
C MET A 16 -3.01 6.06 -20.88
N GLY A 17 -1.73 5.76 -20.62
CA GLY A 17 -0.72 6.76 -20.33
C GLY A 17 -0.73 7.31 -18.89
N GLN A 18 -1.71 6.93 -18.07
CA GLN A 18 -1.67 7.26 -16.64
C GLN A 18 -0.70 6.33 -15.92
N LYS A 19 0.06 6.89 -14.99
CA LYS A 19 0.90 6.15 -14.07
C LYS A 19 0.25 6.06 -12.70
N VAL A 20 0.13 4.86 -12.17
CA VAL A 20 -0.43 4.58 -10.85
C VAL A 20 0.65 3.94 -9.99
N LEU A 21 0.89 4.48 -8.80
CA LEU A 21 1.84 3.94 -7.84
C LEU A 21 1.09 3.44 -6.60
N VAL A 22 1.37 2.22 -6.19
CA VAL A 22 0.91 1.65 -4.93
C VAL A 22 2.10 1.50 -3.99
N ILE A 23 1.98 1.99 -2.74
CA ILE A 23 3.03 1.91 -1.72
C ILE A 23 2.48 1.20 -0.50
N VAL A 24 3.06 0.06 -0.17
CA VAL A 24 2.67 -0.78 0.98
C VAL A 24 3.91 -1.32 1.69
N PRO A 25 3.81 -1.70 2.98
CA PRO A 25 4.97 -2.23 3.68
C PRO A 25 5.29 -3.67 3.31
N HIS A 26 4.34 -4.60 3.40
CA HIS A 26 4.61 -6.03 3.27
C HIS A 26 4.00 -6.63 2.02
N GLU A 27 4.55 -7.76 1.64
CA GLU A 27 4.07 -8.61 0.58
C GLU A 27 2.83 -9.38 1.05
N ASP A 28 1.69 -8.97 0.66
CA ASP A 28 0.27 -9.32 0.79
C ASP A 28 -0.60 -8.07 1.05
N ASP A 29 -0.04 -7.01 1.60
CA ASP A 29 -0.75 -5.75 1.82
C ASP A 29 -1.21 -5.10 0.51
N GLU A 30 -0.49 -5.31 -0.58
CA GLU A 30 -0.85 -4.76 -1.89
C GLU A 30 -2.24 -5.22 -2.33
N ILE A 31 -2.61 -6.46 -1.98
CA ILE A 31 -3.94 -6.99 -2.29
C ILE A 31 -4.97 -6.43 -1.31
N ASN A 32 -4.62 -6.37 -0.02
CA ASN A 32 -5.52 -5.90 1.03
C ASN A 32 -5.84 -4.40 0.88
N VAL A 33 -4.83 -3.58 0.53
CA VAL A 33 -4.98 -2.12 0.40
C VAL A 33 -5.54 -1.75 -0.97
N ALA A 34 -4.96 -2.25 -2.05
CA ALA A 34 -5.15 -1.68 -3.38
C ALA A 34 -5.38 -2.72 -4.51
N GLY A 35 -5.51 -4.01 -4.21
CA GLY A 35 -5.60 -5.06 -5.23
C GLY A 35 -6.68 -4.81 -6.28
N SER A 36 -7.88 -4.40 -5.87
CA SER A 36 -8.98 -4.13 -6.79
C SER A 36 -8.75 -2.90 -7.68
N VAL A 37 -8.15 -1.83 -7.14
CA VAL A 37 -7.84 -0.62 -7.94
C VAL A 37 -6.67 -0.87 -8.86
N MET A 38 -5.63 -1.60 -8.44
CA MET A 38 -4.55 -2.04 -9.34
C MET A 38 -5.10 -2.80 -10.54
N TYR A 39 -5.89 -3.83 -10.29
CA TYR A 39 -6.53 -4.59 -11.36
C TYR A 39 -7.37 -3.70 -12.27
N SER A 40 -8.17 -2.81 -11.70
CA SER A 40 -9.00 -1.88 -12.49
C SER A 40 -8.17 -0.98 -13.41
N TYR A 41 -7.08 -0.41 -12.90
CA TYR A 41 -6.20 0.46 -13.70
C TYR A 41 -5.44 -0.31 -14.77
N VAL A 42 -4.97 -1.53 -14.47
CA VAL A 42 -4.37 -2.42 -15.48
C VAL A 42 -5.37 -2.69 -16.63
N GLN A 43 -6.61 -3.07 -16.28
CA GLN A 43 -7.65 -3.32 -17.31
C GLN A 43 -7.99 -2.08 -18.14
N LYS A 44 -7.72 -0.89 -17.62
CA LYS A 44 -7.93 0.40 -18.29
C LYS A 44 -6.71 0.87 -19.09
N GLY A 45 -5.61 0.11 -19.06
CA GLY A 45 -4.39 0.40 -19.82
C GLY A 45 -3.44 1.38 -19.14
N ALA A 46 -3.54 1.57 -17.84
CA ALA A 46 -2.58 2.37 -17.07
C ALA A 46 -1.28 1.60 -16.80
N ASP A 47 -0.18 2.33 -16.61
CA ASP A 47 1.08 1.80 -16.11
C ASP A 47 1.00 1.74 -14.58
N VAL A 48 0.93 0.54 -14.02
CA VAL A 48 0.77 0.32 -12.58
C VAL A 48 2.08 -0.16 -11.97
N TYR A 49 2.55 0.55 -10.96
CA TYR A 49 3.72 0.27 -10.15
C TYR A 49 3.29 -0.13 -8.74
N CYS A 50 3.93 -1.16 -8.18
CA CYS A 50 3.75 -1.54 -6.78
C CYS A 50 5.09 -1.54 -6.07
N ALA A 51 5.19 -0.80 -4.97
CA ALA A 51 6.39 -0.66 -4.17
C ALA A 51 6.16 -1.21 -2.75
N PHE A 52 7.06 -2.12 -2.34
CA PHE A 52 7.11 -2.68 -0.99
C PHE A 52 8.22 -1.99 -0.22
N THR A 53 7.94 -1.47 0.97
CA THR A 53 8.95 -0.78 1.76
C THR A 53 9.80 -1.73 2.57
N THR A 54 9.26 -2.85 3.03
CA THR A 54 10.01 -3.88 3.77
C THR A 54 10.12 -5.18 2.97
N ASN A 55 10.98 -6.07 3.42
CA ASN A 55 11.19 -7.39 2.83
C ASN A 55 10.31 -8.47 3.48
N GLY A 56 9.46 -8.09 4.44
CA GLY A 56 8.61 -9.03 5.17
C GLY A 56 9.39 -10.14 5.89
N ASP A 57 10.62 -9.88 6.30
CA ASP A 57 11.61 -10.86 6.75
C ASP A 57 11.60 -11.12 8.27
N TYR A 58 10.51 -10.72 8.95
CA TYR A 58 10.39 -10.96 10.39
C TYR A 58 10.32 -12.45 10.76
N SER A 59 9.47 -13.21 10.06
CA SER A 59 9.25 -14.63 10.34
C SER A 59 9.48 -15.52 9.13
N PHE A 60 9.73 -14.96 7.98
CA PHE A 60 9.84 -15.65 6.70
C PHE A 60 11.07 -15.17 5.93
N TRP A 61 11.47 -15.94 4.92
CA TRP A 61 12.59 -15.58 4.08
C TRP A 61 12.15 -14.53 3.06
N ALA A 62 12.84 -13.39 3.01
CA ALA A 62 12.58 -12.31 2.06
C ALA A 62 12.48 -12.83 0.62
N HIS A 63 13.39 -13.69 0.21
CA HIS A 63 13.35 -14.36 -1.10
C HIS A 63 11.99 -14.99 -1.40
N THR A 64 11.44 -15.75 -0.47
CA THR A 64 10.12 -16.38 -0.65
C THR A 64 9.03 -15.34 -0.82
N ARG A 65 9.01 -14.34 0.06
CA ARG A 65 7.98 -13.29 0.04
C ARG A 65 8.04 -12.43 -1.23
N MET A 66 9.22 -11.99 -1.64
CA MET A 66 9.39 -11.23 -2.89
C MET A 66 8.90 -12.01 -4.12
N HIS A 67 9.19 -13.30 -4.19
CA HIS A 67 8.70 -14.15 -5.28
C HIS A 67 7.17 -14.38 -5.21
N GLU A 68 6.60 -14.49 -4.03
CA GLU A 68 5.15 -14.58 -3.83
C GLU A 68 4.48 -13.27 -4.27
N ALA A 69 5.00 -12.12 -3.85
CA ALA A 69 4.51 -10.80 -4.25
C ALA A 69 4.59 -10.60 -5.77
N TRP A 70 5.69 -10.97 -6.39
CA TRP A 70 5.82 -10.91 -7.84
C TRP A 70 4.75 -11.74 -8.55
N ARG A 71 4.51 -12.99 -8.14
CA ARG A 71 3.45 -13.85 -8.70
C ARG A 71 2.05 -13.29 -8.46
N SER A 72 1.83 -12.72 -7.28
CA SER A 72 0.59 -12.02 -6.94
C SER A 72 0.31 -10.87 -7.90
N LEU A 73 1.30 -10.00 -8.11
CA LEU A 73 1.21 -8.87 -9.02
C LEU A 73 1.03 -9.30 -10.48
N GLN A 74 1.72 -10.38 -10.92
CA GLN A 74 1.49 -10.95 -12.26
C GLN A 74 0.04 -11.45 -12.44
N THR A 75 -0.56 -12.01 -11.40
CA THR A 75 -1.98 -12.43 -11.42
C THR A 75 -2.92 -11.25 -11.67
N LEU A 76 -2.56 -10.05 -11.18
CA LEU A 76 -3.30 -8.82 -11.44
C LEU A 76 -2.94 -8.15 -12.77
N GLY A 77 -1.90 -8.61 -13.46
CA GLY A 77 -1.34 -8.00 -14.66
C GLY A 77 -0.44 -6.79 -14.39
N VAL A 78 -0.02 -6.57 -13.15
CA VAL A 78 0.93 -5.52 -12.77
C VAL A 78 2.34 -5.96 -13.15
N GLN A 79 3.07 -5.12 -13.90
CA GLN A 79 4.38 -5.46 -14.45
C GLN A 79 5.55 -4.82 -13.69
N HIS A 80 5.31 -3.73 -12.98
CA HIS A 80 6.35 -2.97 -12.30
C HIS A 80 6.30 -3.19 -10.80
N VAL A 81 7.29 -3.91 -10.29
CA VAL A 81 7.47 -4.14 -8.85
C VAL A 81 8.77 -3.51 -8.38
N VAL A 82 8.72 -2.87 -7.23
CA VAL A 82 9.88 -2.23 -6.58
C VAL A 82 9.94 -2.70 -5.13
N PHE A 83 11.12 -3.14 -4.69
CA PHE A 83 11.39 -3.46 -3.30
C PHE A 83 12.37 -2.42 -2.73
N LEU A 84 11.98 -1.69 -1.68
CA LEU A 84 12.90 -0.77 -1.03
C LEU A 84 13.92 -1.51 -0.16
N GLY A 85 13.58 -2.72 0.31
CA GLY A 85 14.54 -3.60 0.94
C GLY A 85 14.76 -3.37 2.42
N TYR A 86 13.89 -2.61 3.12
CA TYR A 86 13.99 -2.41 4.57
C TYR A 86 13.53 -3.64 5.34
N GLY A 87 14.04 -3.82 6.57
CA GLY A 87 13.67 -4.95 7.41
C GLY A 87 12.27 -4.81 7.99
N ASP A 88 11.55 -5.91 8.05
CA ASP A 88 10.29 -6.02 8.78
C ASP A 88 10.56 -6.02 10.28
N THR A 89 9.88 -5.19 11.04
CA THR A 89 10.11 -5.07 12.49
C THR A 89 8.98 -5.59 13.34
N SER A 90 7.83 -5.88 12.78
CA SER A 90 6.64 -6.32 13.52
C SER A 90 6.27 -5.40 14.70
N ASN A 91 5.03 -5.49 15.17
CA ASN A 91 4.55 -4.75 16.35
C ASN A 91 5.24 -5.14 17.68
N HIS A 92 5.97 -6.26 17.68
CA HIS A 92 6.52 -6.86 18.88
C HIS A 92 8.05 -6.65 19.05
N TYR A 93 8.65 -5.79 18.23
CA TYR A 93 10.08 -5.53 18.32
C TYR A 93 10.44 -4.83 19.64
N PRO A 94 11.20 -5.46 20.55
CA PRO A 94 11.42 -4.95 21.90
C PRO A 94 12.26 -3.69 21.97
N GLY A 95 13.02 -3.37 20.92
CA GLY A 95 13.88 -2.17 20.82
C GLY A 95 13.17 -0.96 20.21
N GLY A 96 11.88 -1.05 19.91
CA GLY A 96 11.16 -0.04 19.15
C GLY A 96 11.40 -0.17 17.64
N HIS A 97 10.63 0.57 16.86
CA HIS A 97 10.76 0.52 15.42
C HIS A 97 12.01 1.26 14.95
N TRP A 98 12.77 0.68 14.01
CA TRP A 98 14.01 1.27 13.46
C TRP A 98 13.78 2.66 12.87
N PHE A 99 12.61 2.94 12.36
CA PHE A 99 12.28 4.23 11.75
C PHE A 99 12.35 5.41 12.75
N TYR A 100 12.27 5.14 14.06
CA TYR A 100 12.47 6.18 15.08
C TYR A 100 13.93 6.62 15.22
N SER A 101 14.89 5.85 14.69
CA SER A 101 16.28 6.27 14.62
C SER A 101 16.46 7.28 13.46
N PRO A 102 16.85 8.54 13.74
CA PRO A 102 16.92 9.57 12.68
C PRO A 102 17.93 9.23 11.59
N GLU A 103 19.15 8.87 11.95
CA GLU A 103 20.27 8.65 11.03
C GLU A 103 21.09 7.39 11.34
N LYS A 104 21.11 6.94 12.60
CA LYS A 104 21.90 5.77 13.01
C LYS A 104 21.22 4.48 12.54
N ALA A 105 21.99 3.60 11.92
CA ALA A 105 21.51 2.28 11.54
C ALA A 105 21.04 1.48 12.76
N VAL A 106 19.92 0.81 12.61
CA VAL A 106 19.34 -0.13 13.59
C VAL A 106 19.30 -1.51 12.96
N THR A 107 19.55 -2.54 13.74
CA THR A 107 19.45 -3.92 13.30
C THR A 107 18.01 -4.40 13.42
N ALA A 108 17.43 -4.92 12.35
CA ALA A 108 16.12 -5.55 12.36
C ALA A 108 16.16 -6.93 13.04
N PRO A 109 15.00 -7.51 13.40
CA PRO A 109 14.91 -8.86 13.96
C PRO A 109 15.55 -9.94 13.10
N SER A 110 15.56 -9.77 11.78
CA SER A 110 16.23 -10.65 10.82
C SER A 110 17.76 -10.60 10.88
N GLY A 111 18.33 -9.64 11.64
CA GLY A 111 19.76 -9.45 11.76
C GLY A 111 20.37 -8.46 10.74
N HIS A 112 19.60 -8.04 9.75
CA HIS A 112 20.03 -7.03 8.78
C HIS A 112 19.98 -5.62 9.38
N HIS A 113 20.84 -4.72 8.89
CA HIS A 113 20.92 -3.33 9.34
C HIS A 113 20.97 -2.34 8.15
N GLU A 114 20.93 -2.85 6.95
CA GLU A 114 20.86 -2.09 5.71
C GLU A 114 19.95 -2.79 4.70
N THR A 115 19.45 -2.05 3.71
CA THR A 115 18.57 -2.58 2.67
C THR A 115 19.26 -3.70 1.89
N TYR A 116 18.47 -4.65 1.48
CA TYR A 116 18.92 -5.75 0.64
C TYR A 116 17.80 -6.27 -0.25
N GLY A 117 18.18 -6.92 -1.30
CA GLY A 117 17.28 -7.60 -2.22
C GLY A 117 17.62 -9.08 -2.33
N CYS A 118 16.99 -9.76 -3.25
CA CYS A 118 17.33 -11.15 -3.57
C CYS A 118 17.31 -11.37 -5.09
N ASP A 119 18.21 -12.21 -5.57
CA ASP A 119 18.31 -12.65 -6.98
C ASP A 119 17.98 -11.54 -8.01
N ASN A 120 16.81 -11.65 -8.64
CA ASN A 120 16.34 -10.75 -9.68
C ASN A 120 15.60 -9.51 -9.12
N PHE A 121 15.52 -9.37 -7.81
CA PHE A 121 14.85 -8.28 -7.12
C PHE A 121 15.84 -7.50 -6.22
N PRO A 122 16.74 -6.70 -6.82
CA PRO A 122 17.61 -5.84 -6.03
C PRO A 122 16.77 -4.82 -5.25
N ASP A 123 17.25 -4.40 -4.07
CA ASP A 123 16.62 -3.25 -3.42
C ASP A 123 16.80 -1.99 -4.27
N TYR A 124 15.84 -1.08 -4.12
CA TYR A 124 15.74 0.12 -4.96
C TYR A 124 17.00 0.99 -4.92
N ALA A 125 17.58 1.20 -3.73
CA ALA A 125 18.76 2.05 -3.59
C ALA A 125 19.97 1.43 -4.27
N PHE A 126 20.14 0.12 -4.15
CA PHE A 126 21.21 -0.61 -4.84
C PHE A 126 21.02 -0.60 -6.35
N ALA A 127 19.81 -0.87 -6.82
CA ALA A 127 19.49 -0.82 -8.26
C ALA A 127 19.75 0.57 -8.86
N LYS A 128 19.44 1.63 -8.12
CA LYS A 128 19.59 3.01 -8.59
C LYS A 128 21.02 3.54 -8.47
N ARG A 129 21.75 3.18 -7.40
CA ARG A 129 23.00 3.85 -6.99
C ARG A 129 24.15 2.90 -6.69
N GLY A 130 23.93 1.58 -6.70
CA GLY A 130 24.95 0.57 -6.36
C GLY A 130 25.30 0.52 -4.88
N ILE A 131 24.46 1.07 -3.99
CA ILE A 131 24.68 1.08 -2.54
C ILE A 131 23.42 0.71 -1.79
N HIS A 132 23.57 -0.09 -0.74
CA HIS A 132 22.52 -0.35 0.23
C HIS A 132 22.35 0.82 1.21
N ARG A 133 21.18 0.96 1.80
CA ARG A 133 20.85 2.03 2.74
C ARG A 133 20.77 1.51 4.16
N PRO A 134 21.35 2.22 5.14
CA PRO A 134 21.20 1.83 6.55
C PRO A 134 19.72 1.96 6.99
N TYR A 135 19.28 1.07 7.88
CA TYR A 135 17.93 1.12 8.44
C TYR A 135 17.79 2.29 9.40
N CYS A 136 17.37 3.41 8.86
CA CYS A 136 17.05 4.61 9.62
C CYS A 136 15.98 5.44 8.89
N ARG A 137 15.37 6.36 9.63
CA ARG A 137 14.29 7.22 9.13
C ARG A 137 14.70 8.02 7.88
N LYS A 138 15.88 8.62 7.92
CA LYS A 138 16.41 9.46 6.83
C LYS A 138 16.56 8.66 5.52
N SER A 139 17.06 7.43 5.62
CA SER A 139 17.24 6.56 4.45
C SER A 139 15.91 6.26 3.77
N MET A 140 14.94 5.74 4.52
CA MET A 140 13.64 5.35 3.95
C MET A 140 12.88 6.56 3.39
N LYS A 141 12.89 7.70 4.09
CA LYS A 141 12.30 8.92 3.56
C LYS A 141 12.96 9.36 2.24
N THR A 142 14.30 9.25 2.15
CA THR A 142 15.03 9.59 0.93
C THR A 142 14.65 8.65 -0.21
N ASP A 143 14.59 7.34 0.04
CA ASP A 143 14.26 6.37 -1.00
C ASP A 143 12.81 6.50 -1.46
N LEU A 144 11.87 6.78 -0.56
CA LEU A 144 10.48 7.09 -0.93
C LEU A 144 10.38 8.35 -1.78
N LYS A 145 11.13 9.39 -1.42
CA LYS A 145 11.19 10.63 -2.19
C LYS A 145 11.74 10.39 -3.59
N ASP A 146 12.88 9.69 -3.68
CA ASP A 146 13.48 9.33 -4.95
C ASP A 146 12.55 8.48 -5.82
N LEU A 147 11.84 7.52 -5.22
CA LEU A 147 10.88 6.67 -5.93
C LEU A 147 9.72 7.48 -6.52
N ILE A 148 9.15 8.41 -5.74
CA ILE A 148 8.08 9.29 -6.20
C ILE A 148 8.56 10.17 -7.37
N GLU A 149 9.78 10.71 -7.26
CA GLU A 149 10.40 11.54 -8.31
C GLU A 149 10.70 10.73 -9.59
N ASP A 150 11.14 9.49 -9.46
CA ASP A 150 11.45 8.65 -10.62
C ASP A 150 10.21 8.22 -11.38
N ILE A 151 9.15 7.87 -10.67
CA ILE A 151 7.92 7.37 -11.30
C ILE A 151 7.06 8.52 -11.79
N GLN A 152 6.94 9.61 -11.02
CA GLN A 152 6.05 10.73 -11.34
C GLN A 152 4.61 10.24 -11.60
N ALA A 153 4.06 9.48 -10.65
CA ALA A 153 2.74 8.91 -10.77
C ALA A 153 1.64 9.98 -10.72
N ASP A 154 0.63 9.85 -11.60
CA ASP A 154 -0.56 10.72 -11.57
C ASP A 154 -1.43 10.43 -10.34
N ILE A 155 -1.44 9.14 -9.93
CA ILE A 155 -2.26 8.66 -8.84
C ILE A 155 -1.41 7.76 -7.93
N ILE A 156 -1.48 8.03 -6.62
CA ILE A 156 -0.79 7.22 -5.61
C ILE A 156 -1.82 6.62 -4.65
N PHE A 157 -1.80 5.31 -4.49
CA PHE A 157 -2.47 4.61 -3.42
C PHE A 157 -1.43 4.18 -2.39
N ALA A 158 -1.63 4.51 -1.13
CA ALA A 158 -0.68 4.16 -0.07
C ALA A 158 -1.40 3.59 1.15
N VAL A 159 -0.69 2.76 1.91
CA VAL A 159 -1.16 2.32 3.22
C VAL A 159 -1.33 3.52 4.14
N ASP A 160 -2.36 3.49 4.98
CA ASP A 160 -2.56 4.49 6.02
C ASP A 160 -2.16 3.96 7.41
N ASN A 161 -2.19 4.84 8.39
CA ASN A 161 -1.89 4.52 9.78
C ASN A 161 -2.89 3.50 10.34
N ASP A 162 -2.48 2.27 10.48
CA ASP A 162 -3.22 1.25 11.22
C ASP A 162 -2.39 0.75 12.42
N VAL A 163 -2.80 -0.35 13.01
CA VAL A 163 -2.16 -0.86 14.24
C VAL A 163 -0.75 -1.41 14.03
N HIS A 164 -0.35 -1.71 12.78
CA HIS A 164 0.98 -2.28 12.52
C HIS A 164 2.07 -1.22 12.46
N ALA A 165 3.21 -1.46 13.11
CA ALA A 165 4.31 -0.49 13.20
C ALA A 165 4.89 -0.11 11.82
N ASP A 166 5.08 -1.09 10.92
CA ASP A 166 5.60 -0.83 9.58
C ASP A 166 4.60 -0.09 8.69
N HIS A 167 3.29 -0.31 8.88
CA HIS A 167 2.26 0.46 8.18
C HIS A 167 2.32 1.93 8.59
N ARG A 168 2.44 2.20 9.89
CA ARG A 168 2.59 3.57 10.41
C ARG A 168 3.86 4.23 9.90
N ALA A 169 4.98 3.50 9.93
CA ALA A 169 6.26 4.01 9.44
C ALA A 169 6.17 4.36 7.95
N THR A 170 5.66 3.45 7.14
CA THR A 170 5.46 3.66 5.70
C THR A 170 4.53 4.85 5.44
N SER A 171 3.39 4.89 6.15
CA SER A 171 2.40 5.97 6.01
C SER A 171 2.99 7.34 6.32
N LEU A 172 3.68 7.48 7.47
CA LEU A 172 4.25 8.75 7.92
C LEU A 172 5.40 9.20 7.03
N LEU A 173 6.33 8.30 6.70
CA LEU A 173 7.48 8.66 5.87
C LEU A 173 7.09 8.96 4.42
N PHE A 174 6.06 8.30 3.90
CA PHE A 174 5.47 8.65 2.61
C PHE A 174 4.92 10.09 2.63
N GLU A 175 4.15 10.46 3.65
CA GLU A 175 3.60 11.81 3.76
C GLU A 175 4.70 12.88 3.93
N GLU A 176 5.74 12.58 4.71
CA GLU A 176 6.90 13.48 4.83
C GLU A 176 7.66 13.63 3.50
N ALA A 177 7.93 12.52 2.82
CA ALA A 177 8.64 12.52 1.54
C ALA A 177 7.86 13.30 0.48
N LEU A 178 6.57 13.04 0.36
CA LEU A 178 5.69 13.75 -0.57
C LEU A 178 5.55 15.22 -0.19
N GLY A 179 5.37 15.54 1.09
CA GLY A 179 5.29 16.93 1.58
C GLY A 179 6.53 17.74 1.23
N GLU A 180 7.75 17.16 1.38
CA GLU A 180 8.99 17.81 0.95
C GLU A 180 9.02 18.08 -0.56
N LEU A 181 8.45 17.19 -1.38
CA LEU A 181 8.37 17.39 -2.83
C LEU A 181 7.38 18.50 -3.19
N LEU A 182 6.19 18.45 -2.59
CA LEU A 182 5.13 19.43 -2.86
C LEU A 182 5.51 20.86 -2.43
N CYS A 183 6.26 20.99 -1.34
CA CYS A 183 6.70 22.28 -0.81
C CYS A 183 7.94 22.87 -1.52
N ARG A 184 8.51 22.20 -2.52
CA ARG A 184 9.66 22.74 -3.25
C ARG A 184 9.27 23.96 -4.07
N PRO A 185 10.09 25.04 -4.06
CA PRO A 185 9.86 26.19 -4.92
C PRO A 185 9.75 25.78 -6.40
N GLY A 186 8.69 26.20 -7.07
CA GLY A 186 8.46 25.89 -8.48
C GLY A 186 7.97 24.46 -8.76
N ASN A 187 7.55 23.73 -7.74
CA ASN A 187 6.95 22.40 -7.93
C ASN A 187 5.66 22.50 -8.76
N THR A 188 5.54 21.61 -9.75
CA THR A 188 4.35 21.46 -10.60
C THR A 188 3.71 20.08 -10.46
N TYR A 189 4.30 19.20 -9.64
CA TYR A 189 3.83 17.85 -9.43
C TYR A 189 2.80 17.78 -8.31
N HIS A 190 1.58 17.44 -8.63
CA HIS A 190 0.44 17.35 -7.70
C HIS A 190 -0.35 16.06 -7.97
N PRO A 191 0.13 14.89 -7.52
CA PRO A 191 -0.56 13.63 -7.73
C PRO A 191 -1.87 13.58 -6.95
N MET A 192 -2.84 12.80 -7.43
CA MET A 192 -3.97 12.41 -6.60
C MET A 192 -3.49 11.31 -5.62
N VAL A 193 -3.72 11.53 -4.33
CA VAL A 193 -3.29 10.60 -3.27
C VAL A 193 -4.48 10.03 -2.53
N PHE A 194 -4.54 8.71 -2.48
CA PHE A 194 -5.56 7.94 -1.78
C PHE A 194 -4.90 7.01 -0.77
N LYS A 195 -5.31 7.08 0.49
CA LYS A 195 -4.77 6.22 1.55
C LYS A 195 -5.83 5.26 2.05
N GLY A 196 -5.43 4.01 2.24
CA GLY A 196 -6.29 2.91 2.69
C GLY A 196 -5.61 2.07 3.76
N PHE A 197 -6.38 1.21 4.40
CA PHE A 197 -5.91 0.37 5.51
C PHE A 197 -5.75 -1.07 5.04
N ALA A 198 -4.64 -1.70 5.39
CA ALA A 198 -4.44 -3.13 5.18
C ALA A 198 -5.30 -3.94 6.16
N TYR A 199 -5.34 -3.52 7.42
CA TYR A 199 -6.15 -4.14 8.47
C TYR A 199 -7.43 -3.37 8.71
N CYS A 200 -8.24 -3.23 7.65
CA CYS A 200 -9.52 -2.52 7.69
C CYS A 200 -10.54 -3.12 8.66
N THR A 201 -10.24 -4.21 9.29
CA THR A 201 -11.02 -4.81 10.37
C THR A 201 -11.18 -3.90 11.59
N SER A 202 -10.30 -2.91 11.75
CA SER A 202 -10.46 -1.84 12.74
C SER A 202 -11.60 -0.88 12.40
N PHE A 203 -12.05 -0.83 11.15
CA PHE A 203 -13.31 -0.17 10.82
C PHE A 203 -14.47 -0.94 11.42
N GLY A 204 -15.16 -0.38 12.35
CA GLY A 204 -16.37 -0.97 12.95
C GLY A 204 -17.55 -1.10 11.98
N ALA A 205 -17.29 -1.13 10.69
CA ALA A 205 -18.29 -1.19 9.64
C ALA A 205 -17.95 -2.25 8.57
N PRO A 206 -17.78 -3.52 8.96
CA PRO A 206 -17.53 -4.58 7.98
C PRO A 206 -18.60 -4.65 6.91
N LYS A 207 -19.80 -4.18 7.20
CA LYS A 207 -20.93 -4.18 6.27
C LYS A 207 -20.74 -3.26 5.06
N ASP A 208 -19.87 -2.28 5.15
CA ASP A 208 -19.54 -1.43 4.00
C ASP A 208 -18.72 -2.16 2.93
N PHE A 209 -18.14 -3.27 3.33
CA PHE A 209 -17.26 -4.05 2.49
C PHE A 209 -17.93 -5.28 1.86
N TYR A 210 -19.09 -5.68 2.36
CA TYR A 210 -19.80 -6.88 1.87
C TYR A 210 -20.95 -6.51 0.97
N ALA A 211 -20.95 -7.02 -0.23
CA ALA A 211 -22.02 -7.01 -1.21
C ALA A 211 -22.60 -5.62 -1.58
N ASP A 212 -22.96 -5.44 -2.84
CA ASP A 212 -23.51 -4.20 -3.40
C ASP A 212 -24.82 -3.73 -2.74
N ASN A 213 -25.48 -4.59 -2.00
CA ASN A 213 -26.77 -4.36 -1.36
C ASN A 213 -26.67 -4.04 0.13
N ILE A 214 -25.46 -4.03 0.70
CA ILE A 214 -25.27 -3.71 2.12
C ILE A 214 -25.06 -2.21 2.29
N LYS A 215 -25.93 -1.59 3.09
CA LYS A 215 -25.85 -0.17 3.37
C LYS A 215 -24.60 0.16 4.16
N SER A 216 -23.93 1.19 3.71
CA SER A 216 -22.84 1.85 4.42
C SER A 216 -23.22 2.17 5.86
N VAL A 217 -22.40 1.77 6.82
CA VAL A 217 -22.58 2.18 8.21
C VAL A 217 -21.86 3.50 8.44
N PRO A 218 -22.55 4.59 8.78
CA PRO A 218 -21.94 5.92 8.94
C PRO A 218 -21.24 6.04 10.30
N LYS A 219 -20.34 5.11 10.61
CA LYS A 219 -19.51 5.17 11.81
C LYS A 219 -18.06 5.38 11.41
N PRO A 220 -17.32 6.23 12.13
CA PRO A 220 -15.88 6.33 11.96
C PRO A 220 -15.24 4.97 12.29
N PRO A 221 -14.07 4.67 11.72
CA PRO A 221 -13.31 3.49 12.08
C PRO A 221 -13.02 3.51 13.60
N VAL A 222 -13.19 2.39 14.25
CA VAL A 222 -12.70 2.19 15.61
C VAL A 222 -11.21 1.84 15.47
N CYS A 223 -10.34 2.78 15.78
CA CYS A 223 -8.92 2.51 15.86
C CYS A 223 -8.54 2.36 17.33
N GLU A 224 -7.98 1.22 17.67
CA GLU A 224 -7.49 0.95 19.03
C GLU A 224 -6.16 1.68 19.32
N ASP A 225 -5.56 2.26 18.30
CA ASP A 225 -4.31 3.00 18.44
C ASP A 225 -4.57 4.46 18.79
N ASN A 226 -4.25 4.83 20.01
CA ASN A 226 -4.38 6.19 20.53
C ASN A 226 -3.49 7.25 19.83
N LEU A 227 -2.59 6.81 18.95
CA LEU A 227 -1.73 7.68 18.16
C LEU A 227 -2.41 8.18 16.87
N ILE A 228 -3.53 7.60 16.49
CA ILE A 228 -4.26 8.00 15.30
C ILE A 228 -5.39 8.94 15.71
N ASP A 229 -5.34 10.16 15.21
CA ASP A 229 -6.48 11.07 15.33
C ASP A 229 -7.62 10.59 14.41
N ILE A 230 -8.63 9.98 15.01
CA ILE A 230 -9.79 9.42 14.30
C ILE A 230 -10.54 10.52 13.54
N SER A 231 -10.41 11.80 13.93
CA SER A 231 -11.05 12.90 13.23
C SER A 231 -10.54 13.09 11.80
N LEU A 232 -9.34 12.59 11.49
CA LEU A 232 -8.80 12.58 10.13
C LEU A 232 -9.57 11.64 9.20
N TYR A 233 -10.28 10.65 9.76
CA TYR A 233 -10.99 9.62 9.02
C TYR A 233 -12.50 9.78 9.15
N GLU A 234 -12.99 10.97 8.78
CA GLU A 234 -14.43 11.15 8.71
C GLU A 234 -15.02 10.16 7.70
N TRP A 235 -15.83 9.22 8.21
CA TRP A 235 -16.45 8.17 7.39
C TRP A 235 -17.18 8.72 6.17
N ASN A 236 -17.76 9.89 6.30
CA ASN A 236 -18.48 10.58 5.22
C ASN A 236 -17.57 11.21 4.15
N ARG A 237 -16.26 11.24 4.38
CA ARG A 237 -15.28 11.75 3.42
C ARG A 237 -14.58 10.67 2.60
N ARG A 238 -14.90 9.40 2.87
CA ARG A 238 -14.29 8.30 2.13
C ARG A 238 -14.65 8.36 0.65
N VAL A 239 -13.68 7.98 -0.16
CA VAL A 239 -13.86 7.76 -1.60
C VAL A 239 -14.00 6.25 -1.83
N ARG A 240 -15.00 5.85 -2.58
CA ARG A 240 -15.30 4.46 -2.89
C ARG A 240 -15.09 4.21 -4.38
N PHE A 241 -14.20 3.31 -4.70
CA PHE A 241 -13.93 2.86 -6.05
C PHE A 241 -14.73 1.58 -6.33
N PRO A 242 -15.53 1.53 -7.40
CA PRO A 242 -16.23 0.31 -7.74
C PRO A 242 -15.23 -0.79 -8.11
N VAL A 243 -15.52 -2.02 -7.67
CA VAL A 243 -14.67 -3.19 -7.90
C VAL A 243 -15.08 -3.86 -9.19
N PHE A 244 -14.13 -4.28 -10.02
CA PHE A 244 -14.39 -5.02 -11.26
C PHE A 244 -15.14 -6.33 -10.97
N PRO A 245 -16.05 -6.79 -11.88
CA PRO A 245 -16.79 -8.04 -11.72
C PRO A 245 -15.89 -9.25 -11.42
N ALA A 246 -14.71 -9.34 -12.05
CA ALA A 246 -13.73 -10.39 -11.81
C ALA A 246 -13.18 -10.42 -10.38
N CYS A 247 -13.27 -9.30 -9.66
CA CYS A 247 -12.81 -9.13 -8.28
C CYS A 247 -13.90 -9.28 -7.22
N ARG A 248 -15.19 -9.43 -7.62
CA ARG A 248 -16.34 -9.48 -6.68
C ARG A 248 -16.86 -10.88 -6.38
N GLY A 249 -16.45 -11.89 -7.15
CA GLY A 249 -17.07 -13.20 -7.12
C GLY A 249 -16.90 -13.93 -5.78
N PHE A 250 -18.00 -14.44 -5.21
CA PHE A 250 -17.97 -15.33 -4.03
C PHE A 250 -17.35 -16.70 -4.35
N TYR A 251 -17.31 -17.09 -5.62
CA TYR A 251 -16.52 -18.24 -6.05
C TYR A 251 -15.04 -17.86 -6.02
N LEU A 252 -14.43 -18.01 -4.86
CA LEU A 252 -13.07 -17.54 -4.58
C LEU A 252 -12.06 -17.97 -5.65
N ARG A 253 -12.16 -19.20 -6.16
CA ARG A 253 -11.28 -19.68 -7.24
C ARG A 253 -11.40 -18.92 -8.57
N ARG A 254 -12.49 -18.14 -8.78
CA ARG A 254 -12.70 -17.29 -9.95
C ARG A 254 -12.49 -15.81 -9.64
N ASN A 255 -12.30 -15.47 -8.37
CA ASN A 255 -12.01 -14.11 -7.93
C ASN A 255 -10.53 -13.81 -8.13
N VAL A 256 -10.21 -12.83 -8.96
CA VAL A 256 -8.81 -12.49 -9.30
C VAL A 256 -8.03 -12.04 -8.07
N LEU A 257 -8.65 -11.30 -7.16
CA LEU A 257 -7.98 -10.87 -5.91
C LEU A 257 -7.66 -12.08 -5.02
N TYR A 258 -8.55 -13.07 -4.97
CA TYR A 258 -8.28 -14.29 -4.23
C TYR A 258 -7.15 -15.10 -4.88
N GLN A 259 -7.11 -15.17 -6.21
CA GLN A 259 -6.02 -15.85 -6.91
C GLN A 259 -4.67 -15.18 -6.65
N ALA A 260 -4.64 -13.84 -6.61
CA ALA A 260 -3.45 -13.08 -6.26
C ALA A 260 -3.06 -13.31 -4.79
N LEU A 261 -4.01 -13.18 -3.86
CA LEU A 261 -3.80 -13.41 -2.44
C LEU A 261 -3.31 -14.86 -2.14
N PHE A 262 -3.77 -15.83 -2.90
CA PHE A 262 -3.36 -17.24 -2.78
C PHE A 262 -1.88 -17.47 -3.13
N GLN A 263 -1.24 -16.54 -3.85
CA GLN A 263 0.19 -16.61 -4.16
C GLN A 263 1.05 -16.40 -2.90
N HIS A 264 0.55 -15.67 -1.89
CA HIS A 264 1.20 -15.45 -0.61
C HIS A 264 1.03 -16.65 0.34
N ALA A 265 1.50 -17.80 -0.11
CA ALA A 265 1.29 -19.08 0.57
C ALA A 265 2.04 -19.14 1.92
N SER A 266 3.23 -18.54 2.01
CA SER A 266 4.02 -18.48 3.25
C SER A 266 3.26 -17.77 4.36
N GLN A 267 2.45 -16.76 4.00
CA GLN A 267 1.63 -15.97 4.92
C GLN A 267 0.27 -16.60 5.23
N SER A 268 -0.06 -17.73 4.59
CA SER A 268 -1.43 -18.27 4.62
C SER A 268 -2.48 -17.21 4.25
N ALA A 269 -2.12 -16.27 3.38
CA ALA A 269 -2.90 -15.06 3.12
C ALA A 269 -4.29 -15.35 2.53
N ALA A 270 -4.47 -16.51 1.90
CA ALA A 270 -5.79 -16.97 1.45
C ALA A 270 -6.85 -17.05 2.58
N LEU A 271 -6.42 -17.17 3.84
CA LEU A 271 -7.32 -17.13 5.01
C LEU A 271 -7.89 -15.73 5.26
N HIS A 272 -7.27 -14.71 4.68
CA HIS A 272 -7.72 -13.31 4.76
C HIS A 272 -8.68 -12.92 3.63
N ALA A 273 -9.21 -13.89 2.88
CA ALA A 273 -10.12 -13.66 1.75
C ALA A 273 -11.33 -12.77 2.11
N VAL A 274 -11.75 -12.75 3.37
CA VAL A 274 -12.81 -11.85 3.86
C VAL A 274 -12.47 -10.37 3.63
N ARG A 275 -11.20 -10.00 3.62
CA ARG A 275 -10.76 -8.60 3.43
C ARG A 275 -10.92 -8.12 1.99
N ILE A 276 -10.95 -9.04 1.02
CA ILE A 276 -11.09 -8.73 -0.40
C ILE A 276 -12.50 -8.94 -0.95
N ALA A 277 -13.43 -9.47 -0.15
CA ALA A 277 -14.79 -9.76 -0.57
C ALA A 277 -15.68 -8.50 -0.52
N ASN A 278 -15.26 -7.43 -1.20
CA ASN A 278 -15.89 -6.12 -1.13
C ASN A 278 -16.55 -5.73 -2.45
N GLY A 279 -17.64 -4.97 -2.37
CA GLY A 279 -18.27 -4.35 -3.54
C GLY A 279 -17.56 -3.10 -4.03
N ASP A 280 -16.89 -2.38 -3.12
CA ASP A 280 -16.10 -1.18 -3.40
C ASP A 280 -14.77 -1.20 -2.63
N ALA A 281 -13.73 -0.62 -3.19
CA ALA A 281 -12.51 -0.29 -2.48
C ALA A 281 -12.63 1.09 -1.83
N VAL A 282 -12.17 1.24 -0.58
CA VAL A 282 -12.41 2.42 0.24
C VAL A 282 -11.10 3.09 0.61
N PHE A 283 -11.04 4.40 0.35
CA PHE A 283 -9.86 5.23 0.61
C PHE A 283 -10.26 6.59 1.17
N TRP A 284 -9.29 7.30 1.74
CA TRP A 284 -9.37 8.71 2.07
C TRP A 284 -8.37 9.49 1.22
N GLN A 285 -8.88 10.49 0.51
CA GLN A 285 -8.05 11.35 -0.33
C GLN A 285 -7.26 12.32 0.53
N ARG A 286 -5.95 12.44 0.28
CA ARG A 286 -5.09 13.49 0.81
C ARG A 286 -5.06 14.67 -0.15
N ARG A 287 -4.96 15.86 0.41
CA ARG A 287 -4.78 17.07 -0.40
C ARG A 287 -3.31 17.21 -0.79
N THR A 288 -3.09 17.56 -2.04
CA THR A 288 -1.75 17.79 -2.62
C THR A 288 -1.65 19.16 -3.28
N ASP A 289 -2.74 19.92 -3.28
CA ASP A 289 -2.89 21.28 -3.79
C ASP A 289 -2.86 22.29 -2.64
N ASN A 290 -2.34 23.49 -2.90
CA ASN A 290 -2.34 24.62 -1.97
C ASN A 290 -1.65 24.34 -0.61
N LEU A 291 -0.47 23.73 -0.64
CA LEU A 291 0.42 23.62 0.52
C LEU A 291 1.31 24.86 0.64
#